data_51ec37ec20199f369feedbb90da32671
#
_entry.id   51ec37ec20199f369feedbb90da32671
#
_cell.length_a   1.000
_cell.length_b   1.000
_cell.length_c   1.000
_cell.angle_alpha   90.00
_cell.angle_beta   90.00
_cell.angle_gamma   90.00
#
_symmetry.space_group_name_H-M   'P 1'
#
loop_
_entity.id
_entity.type
_entity.pdbx_description
1 polymer ?
#
loop_
_entity_poly.entity_id
_entity_poly.type
_entity_poly.pdbx_seq_one_letter_code
_entity_poly.pdbx_strand_id
1 'polypeptide(L)'
;NGELLNTEDLIGNKLKIHLADMDLLSWKTDLDGDYHIILGLLRMIQPINAEKDAKLQHLKAHVVEKIQNPINANNRKVIIFTAFADTANYIYEHIAPILLEAYGLHSAKVIGSDNTSTIKTREVDVLIATDCISEGQNLQDCDYLINFDIHWNPVRIIQRFGRVDRIGSKNSVIQLVNYWPDISLDEYINLRERVENRMVIV
;
A
#
# COMPACT_ATOMS: atom_id res chain seq x y z
N ASN A 1 23.83 -38.74 0.32
CA ASN A 1 23.82 -39.04 1.75
C ASN A 1 22.47 -38.57 2.28
N GLY A 2 21.49 -39.51 2.27
CA GLY A 2 20.21 -39.29 2.92
C GLY A 2 20.39 -39.43 4.40
N GLU A 3 20.36 -38.33 5.16
CA GLU A 3 20.15 -38.41 6.58
C GLU A 3 18.81 -39.08 6.83
N LEU A 4 18.83 -40.21 7.49
CA LEU A 4 17.64 -40.89 8.00
C LEU A 4 17.02 -39.93 9.02
N LEU A 5 15.88 -39.32 8.68
CA LEU A 5 15.08 -38.52 9.62
C LEU A 5 14.78 -39.41 10.83
N ASN A 6 15.14 -38.92 11.99
CA ASN A 6 14.91 -39.60 13.24
C ASN A 6 13.39 -39.60 13.50
N THR A 7 12.76 -40.77 13.56
CA THR A 7 11.30 -40.92 13.70
C THR A 7 10.75 -40.35 15.04
N GLU A 8 11.62 -39.86 15.93
CA GLU A 8 11.25 -39.24 17.20
C GLU A 8 11.13 -37.71 17.12
N ASP A 9 11.42 -37.12 15.96
CA ASP A 9 11.38 -35.64 15.82
C ASP A 9 9.94 -35.12 15.82
N LEU A 10 9.70 -34.14 16.69
CA LEU A 10 8.44 -33.40 16.83
C LEU A 10 8.52 -32.09 16.09
N ILE A 11 7.53 -31.80 15.24
CA ILE A 11 7.38 -30.50 14.57
C ILE A 11 6.17 -29.75 15.11
N GLY A 12 6.27 -28.42 15.15
CA GLY A 12 5.24 -27.49 15.56
C GLY A 12 5.52 -26.76 16.86
N ASN A 13 4.93 -25.58 17.01
CA ASN A 13 5.11 -24.72 18.19
C ASN A 13 4.06 -24.98 19.26
N LYS A 14 2.78 -24.82 18.92
CA LYS A 14 1.64 -25.00 19.85
C LYS A 14 1.12 -26.43 19.89
N LEU A 15 1.06 -27.06 18.74
CA LEU A 15 0.76 -28.48 18.60
C LEU A 15 2.00 -29.18 18.09
N LYS A 16 2.45 -30.20 18.81
CA LYS A 16 3.60 -31.01 18.40
C LYS A 16 3.08 -32.28 17.76
N ILE A 17 3.54 -32.54 16.55
CA ILE A 17 3.17 -33.72 15.74
C ILE A 17 4.43 -34.53 15.50
N HIS A 18 4.37 -35.84 15.68
CA HIS A 18 5.47 -36.72 15.35
C HIS A 18 5.63 -36.85 13.83
N LEU A 19 6.83 -36.76 13.33
CA LEU A 19 7.13 -36.92 11.91
C LEU A 19 6.66 -38.27 11.39
N ALA A 20 6.68 -39.31 12.23
CA ALA A 20 6.20 -40.65 11.90
C ALA A 20 4.68 -40.73 11.61
N ASP A 21 3.91 -39.74 12.14
CA ASP A 21 2.46 -39.68 11.93
C ASP A 21 2.07 -38.90 10.66
N MET A 22 3.07 -38.39 9.94
CA MET A 22 2.85 -37.55 8.76
C MET A 22 3.14 -38.31 7.48
N ASP A 23 2.31 -38.11 6.45
CA ASP A 23 2.61 -38.55 5.08
C ASP A 23 3.65 -37.61 4.44
N LEU A 24 4.92 -37.83 4.81
CA LEU A 24 6.05 -37.02 4.36
C LEU A 24 6.24 -37.06 2.84
N LEU A 25 5.84 -38.14 2.18
CA LEU A 25 5.98 -38.30 0.73
C LEU A 25 4.99 -37.43 -0.02
N SER A 26 3.72 -37.44 0.41
CA SER A 26 2.69 -36.55 -0.13
C SER A 26 3.04 -35.10 0.12
N TRP A 27 3.45 -34.79 1.33
CA TRP A 27 3.84 -33.41 1.73
C TRP A 27 5.01 -32.88 0.90
N LYS A 28 6.02 -33.69 0.68
CA LYS A 28 7.14 -33.34 -0.19
C LYS A 28 6.67 -33.03 -1.62
N THR A 29 5.79 -33.90 -2.16
CA THR A 29 5.25 -33.73 -3.52
C THR A 29 4.47 -32.43 -3.64
N ASP A 30 3.64 -32.09 -2.64
CA ASP A 30 2.86 -30.84 -2.62
C ASP A 30 3.79 -29.61 -2.52
N LEU A 31 4.79 -29.65 -1.62
CA LEU A 31 5.77 -28.58 -1.47
C LEU A 31 6.63 -28.38 -2.73
N ASP A 32 7.03 -29.45 -3.39
CA ASP A 32 7.75 -29.38 -4.66
C ASP A 32 6.87 -28.75 -5.76
N GLY A 33 5.57 -29.08 -5.77
CA GLY A 33 4.57 -28.45 -6.64
C GLY A 33 4.45 -26.94 -6.38
N ASP A 34 4.24 -26.55 -5.13
CA ASP A 34 4.15 -25.15 -4.71
C ASP A 34 5.43 -24.36 -5.03
N TYR A 35 6.60 -24.96 -4.78
CA TYR A 35 7.89 -24.39 -5.12
C TYR A 35 8.01 -24.06 -6.61
N HIS A 36 7.61 -24.98 -7.48
CA HIS A 36 7.67 -24.76 -8.93
C HIS A 36 6.70 -23.66 -9.39
N ILE A 37 5.51 -23.58 -8.80
CA ILE A 37 4.53 -22.50 -9.06
C ILE A 37 5.13 -21.16 -8.64
N ILE A 38 5.65 -21.06 -7.42
CA ILE A 38 6.26 -19.81 -6.89
C ILE A 38 7.46 -19.40 -7.75
N LEU A 39 8.30 -20.35 -8.13
CA LEU A 39 9.44 -20.09 -9.00
C LEU A 39 9.01 -19.57 -10.39
N GLY A 40 7.93 -20.12 -10.94
CA GLY A 40 7.30 -19.65 -12.17
C GLY A 40 6.84 -18.18 -12.05
N LEU A 41 6.11 -17.87 -10.98
CA LEU A 41 5.64 -16.51 -10.69
C LEU A 41 6.81 -15.54 -10.50
N LEU A 42 7.85 -15.94 -9.77
CA LEU A 42 9.06 -15.14 -9.59
C LEU A 42 9.72 -14.79 -10.92
N ARG A 43 9.86 -15.76 -11.83
CA ARG A 43 10.42 -15.52 -13.16
C ARG A 43 9.58 -14.55 -14.00
N MET A 44 8.27 -14.54 -13.82
CA MET A 44 7.37 -13.60 -14.50
C MET A 44 7.51 -12.18 -13.94
N ILE A 45 7.77 -12.04 -12.63
CA ILE A 45 7.85 -10.74 -11.97
C ILE A 45 9.26 -10.11 -12.10
N GLN A 46 10.32 -10.92 -12.10
CA GLN A 46 11.71 -10.44 -12.19
C GLN A 46 12.00 -9.39 -13.27
N PRO A 47 11.42 -9.45 -14.50
CA PRO A 47 11.62 -8.43 -15.52
C PRO A 47 10.89 -7.11 -15.26
N ILE A 48 10.00 -7.07 -14.27
CA ILE A 48 9.22 -5.89 -13.94
C ILE A 48 10.05 -5.03 -12.99
N ASN A 49 10.51 -3.91 -13.48
CA ASN A 49 11.19 -2.88 -12.71
C ASN A 49 10.27 -1.66 -12.53
N ALA A 50 10.72 -0.66 -11.78
CA ALA A 50 9.95 0.55 -11.50
C ALA A 50 9.54 1.32 -12.78
N GLU A 51 10.32 1.24 -13.85
CA GLU A 51 10.01 1.88 -15.13
C GLU A 51 8.87 1.17 -15.88
N LYS A 52 8.77 -0.14 -15.70
CA LYS A 52 7.72 -0.98 -16.31
C LYS A 52 6.49 -1.16 -15.42
N ASP A 53 6.55 -0.72 -14.17
CA ASP A 53 5.41 -0.76 -13.27
C ASP A 53 4.38 0.30 -13.67
N ALA A 54 3.36 -0.12 -14.42
CA ALA A 54 2.30 0.75 -14.91
C ALA A 54 1.55 1.47 -13.77
N LYS A 55 1.35 0.81 -12.64
CA LYS A 55 0.66 1.40 -11.47
C LYS A 55 1.50 2.51 -10.85
N LEU A 56 2.80 2.31 -10.70
CA LEU A 56 3.72 3.33 -10.21
C LEU A 56 3.84 4.50 -11.21
N GLN A 57 3.93 4.23 -12.51
CA GLN A 57 4.01 5.28 -13.52
C GLN A 57 2.72 6.12 -13.56
N HIS A 58 1.57 5.47 -13.44
CA HIS A 58 0.28 6.16 -13.34
C HIS A 58 0.20 7.02 -12.07
N LEU A 59 0.67 6.50 -10.92
CA LEU A 59 0.75 7.27 -9.68
C LEU A 59 1.63 8.52 -9.83
N LYS A 60 2.82 8.37 -10.45
CA LYS A 60 3.72 9.50 -10.73
C LYS A 60 3.03 10.57 -11.58
N ALA A 61 2.35 10.16 -12.64
CA ALA A 61 1.62 11.08 -13.51
C ALA A 61 0.52 11.83 -12.75
N HIS A 62 -0.25 11.16 -11.92
CA HIS A 62 -1.29 11.79 -11.08
C HIS A 62 -0.74 12.79 -10.08
N VAL A 63 0.36 12.45 -9.41
CA VAL A 63 0.99 13.37 -8.45
C VAL A 63 1.53 14.60 -9.17
N VAL A 64 2.20 14.42 -10.30
CA VAL A 64 2.72 15.52 -11.11
C VAL A 64 1.58 16.40 -11.65
N GLU A 65 0.52 15.82 -12.15
CA GLU A 65 -0.67 16.54 -12.63
C GLU A 65 -1.26 17.42 -11.51
N LYS A 66 -1.44 16.87 -10.31
CA LYS A 66 -1.93 17.61 -9.15
C LYS A 66 -1.01 18.77 -8.75
N ILE A 67 0.31 18.59 -8.86
CA ILE A 67 1.29 19.62 -8.53
C ILE A 67 1.25 20.77 -9.54
N GLN A 68 1.10 20.46 -10.82
CA GLN A 68 1.06 21.42 -11.91
C GLN A 68 -0.28 22.14 -11.99
N ASN A 69 -1.36 21.41 -11.72
CA ASN A 69 -2.74 21.89 -11.79
C ASN A 69 -3.46 21.71 -10.43
N PRO A 70 -3.13 22.52 -9.41
CA PRO A 70 -3.74 22.39 -8.08
C PRO A 70 -5.25 22.60 -8.10
N ILE A 71 -6.01 21.73 -7.42
CA ILE A 71 -7.48 21.81 -7.33
C ILE A 71 -7.90 23.03 -6.54
N ASN A 72 -7.23 23.30 -5.42
CA ASN A 72 -7.37 24.55 -4.67
C ASN A 72 -6.13 25.40 -4.89
N ALA A 73 -6.31 26.71 -4.99
CA ALA A 73 -5.23 27.63 -5.28
C ALA A 73 -4.03 27.46 -4.33
N ASN A 74 -2.84 27.29 -4.90
CA ASN A 74 -1.57 27.11 -4.19
C ASN A 74 -1.46 25.86 -3.31
N ASN A 75 -2.43 24.95 -3.34
CA ASN A 75 -2.33 23.71 -2.58
C ASN A 75 -1.74 22.59 -3.46
N ARG A 76 -0.50 22.18 -3.15
CA ARG A 76 0.22 21.07 -3.82
C ARG A 76 0.29 19.81 -2.97
N LYS A 77 -0.37 19.80 -1.82
CA LYS A 77 -0.29 18.68 -0.88
C LYS A 77 -1.01 17.45 -1.39
N VAL A 78 -0.35 16.31 -1.23
CA VAL A 78 -0.87 15.00 -1.61
C VAL A 78 -0.62 14.02 -0.48
N ILE A 79 -1.61 13.19 -0.17
CA ILE A 79 -1.45 12.05 0.72
C ILE A 79 -1.66 10.77 -0.07
N ILE A 80 -0.71 9.85 0.05
CA ILE A 80 -0.78 8.52 -0.58
C ILE A 80 -0.86 7.48 0.52
N PHE A 81 -1.98 6.79 0.60
CA PHE A 81 -2.16 5.67 1.52
C PHE A 81 -1.93 4.34 0.82
N THR A 82 -1.22 3.45 1.52
CA THR A 82 -1.04 2.05 1.14
C THR A 82 -1.29 1.14 2.33
N ALA A 83 -1.66 -0.11 2.08
CA ALA A 83 -1.88 -1.11 3.12
C ALA A 83 -0.57 -1.68 3.68
N PHE A 84 0.51 -1.68 2.87
CA PHE A 84 1.74 -2.40 3.16
C PHE A 84 2.93 -1.46 3.31
N ALA A 85 3.79 -1.74 4.31
CA ALA A 85 5.01 -0.98 4.56
C ALA A 85 5.99 -1.06 3.38
N ASP A 86 6.13 -2.23 2.76
CA ASP A 86 7.01 -2.43 1.60
C ASP A 86 6.56 -1.61 0.40
N THR A 87 5.24 -1.51 0.18
CA THR A 87 4.67 -0.65 -0.87
C THR A 87 4.94 0.83 -0.58
N ALA A 88 4.84 1.25 0.69
CA ALA A 88 5.17 2.63 1.06
C ALA A 88 6.65 2.95 0.84
N ASN A 89 7.55 2.01 1.18
CA ASN A 89 8.98 2.13 0.89
C ASN A 89 9.23 2.28 -0.61
N TYR A 90 8.68 1.38 -1.39
CA TYR A 90 8.81 1.36 -2.84
C TYR A 90 8.32 2.67 -3.50
N ILE A 91 7.13 3.15 -3.11
CA ILE A 91 6.60 4.43 -3.61
C ILE A 91 7.53 5.57 -3.23
N TYR A 92 7.98 5.64 -1.97
CA TYR A 92 8.85 6.71 -1.49
C TYR A 92 10.18 6.75 -2.24
N GLU A 93 10.84 5.61 -2.42
CA GLU A 93 12.11 5.50 -3.12
C GLU A 93 12.04 5.97 -4.58
N HIS A 94 10.89 5.77 -5.23
CA HIS A 94 10.73 6.10 -6.65
C HIS A 94 10.02 7.41 -6.94
N ILE A 95 9.39 8.05 -5.95
CA ILE A 95 8.68 9.33 -6.14
C ILE A 95 9.41 10.48 -5.47
N ALA A 96 9.91 10.30 -4.24
CA ALA A 96 10.48 11.40 -3.46
C ALA A 96 11.70 12.08 -4.15
N PRO A 97 12.65 11.36 -4.76
CA PRO A 97 13.76 11.99 -5.47
C PRO A 97 13.28 12.86 -6.65
N ILE A 98 12.32 12.35 -7.43
CA ILE A 98 11.78 13.06 -8.60
C ILE A 98 11.09 14.37 -8.17
N LEU A 99 10.29 14.32 -7.10
CA LEU A 99 9.58 15.49 -6.60
C LEU A 99 10.55 16.55 -6.07
N LEU A 100 11.59 16.11 -5.39
CA LEU A 100 12.61 17.01 -4.86
C LEU A 100 13.43 17.68 -5.99
N GLU A 101 13.93 16.88 -6.93
CA GLU A 101 14.81 17.35 -8.00
C GLU A 101 14.07 18.21 -9.03
N ALA A 102 12.89 17.79 -9.47
CA ALA A 102 12.18 18.46 -10.56
C ALA A 102 11.27 19.60 -10.08
N TYR A 103 10.75 19.52 -8.84
CA TYR A 103 9.71 20.46 -8.34
C TYR A 103 10.09 21.15 -7.03
N GLY A 104 11.20 20.77 -6.38
CA GLY A 104 11.61 21.30 -5.08
C GLY A 104 10.66 20.95 -3.94
N LEU A 105 9.86 19.88 -4.09
CA LEU A 105 8.84 19.45 -3.13
C LEU A 105 9.38 18.39 -2.18
N HIS A 106 8.99 18.50 -0.93
CA HIS A 106 9.44 17.63 0.12
C HIS A 106 8.45 16.49 0.39
N SER A 107 8.98 15.29 0.49
CA SER A 107 8.20 14.08 0.77
C SER A 107 8.56 13.48 2.11
N ALA A 108 7.59 12.89 2.77
CA ALA A 108 7.78 12.08 3.96
C ALA A 108 7.08 10.72 3.83
N LYS A 109 7.65 9.72 4.50
CA LYS A 109 7.08 8.38 4.63
C LYS A 109 6.84 8.08 6.10
N VAL A 110 5.66 7.54 6.42
CA VAL A 110 5.25 7.13 7.77
C VAL A 110 4.71 5.71 7.74
N ILE A 111 5.50 4.79 8.33
CA ILE A 111 5.17 3.36 8.41
C ILE A 111 5.47 2.86 9.82
N GLY A 112 4.43 2.60 10.63
CA GLY A 112 4.63 2.11 12.00
C GLY A 112 5.60 2.97 12.80
N SER A 113 6.74 2.39 13.19
CA SER A 113 7.79 3.07 13.95
C SER A 113 8.84 3.76 13.07
N ASP A 114 8.82 3.56 11.75
CA ASP A 114 9.79 4.14 10.83
C ASP A 114 9.21 5.36 10.11
N ASN A 115 9.83 6.52 10.38
CA ASN A 115 9.46 7.78 9.78
C ASN A 115 10.66 8.37 9.04
N THR A 116 10.55 8.46 7.73
CA THR A 116 11.60 9.01 6.87
C THR A 116 11.08 10.24 6.13
N SER A 117 11.88 11.30 6.05
CA SER A 117 11.54 12.52 5.34
C SER A 117 12.73 13.09 4.61
N THR A 118 12.48 13.72 3.45
CA THR A 118 13.48 14.50 2.72
C THR A 118 13.85 15.80 3.45
N ILE A 119 13.08 16.18 4.47
CA ILE A 119 13.31 17.37 5.27
C ILE A 119 12.93 17.16 6.73
N LYS A 120 13.70 17.75 7.66
CA LYS A 120 13.50 17.59 9.12
C LYS A 120 12.67 18.69 9.79
N THR A 121 12.56 19.86 9.19
CA THR A 121 12.08 21.07 9.89
C THR A 121 11.07 21.91 9.12
N ARG A 122 10.63 21.47 7.95
CA ARG A 122 9.68 22.20 7.10
C ARG A 122 8.42 21.39 6.82
N GLU A 123 7.47 22.05 6.21
CA GLU A 123 6.24 21.47 5.73
C GLU A 123 6.49 20.40 4.67
N VAL A 124 5.77 19.29 4.75
CA VAL A 124 5.83 18.17 3.81
C VAL A 124 4.74 18.38 2.77
N ASP A 125 5.12 18.28 1.51
CA ASP A 125 4.19 18.42 0.39
C ASP A 125 3.52 17.10 0.03
N VAL A 126 4.29 15.99 0.05
CA VAL A 126 3.77 14.67 -0.28
C VAL A 126 4.01 13.70 0.87
N LEU A 127 2.94 13.16 1.42
CA LEU A 127 2.98 12.20 2.51
C LEU A 127 2.62 10.81 1.99
N ILE A 128 3.49 9.85 2.19
CA ILE A 128 3.26 8.44 1.90
C ILE A 128 3.10 7.71 3.23
N ALA A 129 1.98 7.04 3.44
CA ALA A 129 1.65 6.49 4.73
C ALA A 129 0.91 5.15 4.67
N THR A 130 1.12 4.35 5.70
CA THR A 130 0.21 3.24 6.01
C THR A 130 -0.85 3.68 7.02
N ASP A 131 -1.80 2.80 7.35
CA ASP A 131 -2.86 3.09 8.33
C ASP A 131 -2.35 3.28 9.78
N CYS A 132 -1.04 3.19 9.98
CA CYS A 132 -0.38 3.46 11.26
C CYS A 132 -0.34 4.94 11.67
N ILE A 133 -0.64 5.87 10.77
CA ILE A 133 -0.80 7.27 11.15
C ILE A 133 -1.87 7.34 12.23
N SER A 134 -1.40 7.65 13.45
CA SER A 134 -2.23 7.61 14.65
C SER A 134 -3.48 8.47 14.51
N GLU A 135 -4.58 7.97 15.06
CA GLU A 135 -5.81 8.74 15.21
C GLU A 135 -5.49 10.06 15.90
N GLY A 136 -5.85 11.18 15.27
CA GLY A 136 -5.62 12.51 15.83
C GLY A 136 -4.66 13.40 15.06
N GLN A 137 -3.89 12.90 14.11
CA GLN A 137 -3.11 13.78 13.23
C GLN A 137 -4.05 14.55 12.29
N ASN A 138 -3.82 15.87 12.27
CA ASN A 138 -4.59 16.78 11.43
C ASN A 138 -3.96 16.85 10.04
N LEU A 139 -4.70 16.34 9.04
CA LEU A 139 -4.29 16.36 7.64
C LEU A 139 -5.18 17.29 6.80
N GLN A 140 -5.86 18.25 7.44
CA GLN A 140 -6.82 19.18 6.82
C GLN A 140 -6.20 20.08 5.77
N ASP A 141 -4.89 20.26 5.80
CA ASP A 141 -4.19 21.09 4.81
C ASP A 141 -4.10 20.42 3.44
N CYS A 142 -4.27 19.09 3.39
CA CYS A 142 -4.26 18.33 2.16
C CYS A 142 -5.65 18.34 1.50
N ASP A 143 -5.66 18.41 0.17
CA ASP A 143 -6.89 18.35 -0.64
C ASP A 143 -6.90 17.21 -1.66
N TYR A 144 -5.85 16.36 -1.64
CA TYR A 144 -5.70 15.27 -2.58
C TYR A 144 -5.26 13.99 -1.88
N LEU A 145 -6.15 13.01 -1.82
CA LEU A 145 -5.92 11.75 -1.16
C LEU A 145 -5.94 10.60 -2.17
N ILE A 146 -4.87 9.82 -2.23
CA ILE A 146 -4.74 8.65 -3.08
C ILE A 146 -4.71 7.40 -2.20
N ASN A 147 -5.64 6.48 -2.43
CA ASN A 147 -5.56 5.11 -1.92
C ASN A 147 -4.88 4.24 -2.98
N PHE A 148 -3.58 4.03 -2.84
CA PHE A 148 -2.80 3.21 -3.77
C PHE A 148 -3.20 1.73 -3.68
N ASP A 149 -3.41 1.25 -2.45
CA ASP A 149 -4.03 -0.05 -2.21
C ASP A 149 -5.36 0.16 -1.49
N ILE A 150 -6.42 -0.35 -2.09
CA ILE A 150 -7.74 -0.33 -1.47
C ILE A 150 -7.82 -1.40 -0.39
N HIS A 151 -8.18 -0.97 0.80
CA HIS A 151 -8.44 -1.90 1.89
C HIS A 151 -9.79 -2.60 1.67
N TRP A 152 -9.83 -3.92 1.85
CA TRP A 152 -11.07 -4.73 1.75
C TRP A 152 -12.20 -4.24 2.68
N ASN A 153 -11.85 -3.58 3.79
CA ASN A 153 -12.83 -2.96 4.69
C ASN A 153 -13.06 -1.49 4.30
N PRO A 154 -14.24 -1.14 3.78
CA PRO A 154 -14.56 0.23 3.34
C PRO A 154 -14.47 1.26 4.46
N VAL A 155 -14.65 0.86 5.72
CA VAL A 155 -14.52 1.76 6.88
C VAL A 155 -13.12 2.40 6.93
N ARG A 156 -12.08 1.69 6.53
CA ARG A 156 -10.71 2.23 6.49
C ARG A 156 -10.59 3.38 5.49
N ILE A 157 -11.21 3.26 4.33
CA ILE A 157 -11.20 4.32 3.30
C ILE A 157 -11.93 5.55 3.81
N ILE A 158 -13.10 5.36 4.44
CA ILE A 158 -13.86 6.45 5.07
C ILE A 158 -13.05 7.12 6.18
N GLN A 159 -12.37 6.34 7.02
CA GLN A 159 -11.51 6.87 8.08
C GLN A 159 -10.32 7.67 7.52
N ARG A 160 -9.70 7.20 6.43
CA ARG A 160 -8.63 7.95 5.74
C ARG A 160 -9.16 9.28 5.20
N PHE A 161 -10.31 9.26 4.52
CA PHE A 161 -10.95 10.46 4.00
C PHE A 161 -11.31 11.45 5.13
N GLY A 162 -11.95 10.98 6.20
CA GLY A 162 -12.31 11.82 7.35
C GLY A 162 -11.12 12.44 8.12
N ARG A 163 -9.88 12.09 7.78
CA ARG A 163 -8.68 12.77 8.31
C ARG A 163 -8.34 14.04 7.54
N VAL A 164 -8.75 14.10 6.28
CA VAL A 164 -8.54 15.22 5.37
C VAL A 164 -9.77 16.14 5.39
N ASP A 165 -10.95 15.53 5.27
CA ASP A 165 -12.24 16.24 5.30
C ASP A 165 -12.70 16.46 6.75
N ARG A 166 -12.36 17.62 7.29
CA ARG A 166 -12.75 18.02 8.64
C ARG A 166 -13.29 19.43 8.66
N ILE A 167 -14.15 19.71 9.66
CA ILE A 167 -14.64 21.05 9.95
C ILE A 167 -13.44 21.99 10.17
N GLY A 168 -13.38 23.07 9.43
CA GLY A 168 -12.29 24.04 9.47
C GLY A 168 -11.20 23.85 8.41
N SER A 169 -11.37 22.89 7.49
CA SER A 169 -10.53 22.84 6.28
C SER A 169 -10.65 24.12 5.48
N LYS A 170 -9.52 24.61 4.95
CA LYS A 170 -9.47 25.78 4.05
C LYS A 170 -9.72 25.38 2.60
N ASN A 171 -9.75 24.08 2.32
CA ASN A 171 -9.96 23.55 0.98
C ASN A 171 -11.45 23.54 0.64
N SER A 172 -11.81 24.10 -0.50
CA SER A 172 -13.20 24.10 -1.00
C SER A 172 -13.59 22.79 -1.65
N VAL A 173 -12.61 22.03 -2.14
CA VAL A 173 -12.77 20.74 -2.80
C VAL A 173 -11.69 19.78 -2.28
N ILE A 174 -12.08 18.55 -2.02
CA ILE A 174 -11.15 17.46 -1.69
C ILE A 174 -11.35 16.36 -2.73
N GLN A 175 -10.27 15.92 -3.34
CA GLN A 175 -10.30 14.82 -4.31
C GLN A 175 -9.80 13.53 -3.69
N LEU A 176 -10.58 12.47 -3.87
CA LEU A 176 -10.23 11.10 -3.51
C LEU A 176 -9.97 10.29 -4.78
N VAL A 177 -8.80 9.66 -4.83
CA VAL A 177 -8.39 8.75 -5.91
C VAL A 177 -8.23 7.35 -5.35
N ASN A 178 -8.90 6.38 -5.92
CA ASN A 178 -8.84 4.98 -5.50
C ASN A 178 -8.31 4.11 -6.64
N TYR A 179 -7.24 3.35 -6.38
CA TYR A 179 -6.77 2.31 -7.28
C TYR A 179 -7.53 1.03 -6.98
N TRP A 180 -8.53 0.75 -7.80
CA TRP A 180 -9.33 -0.45 -7.66
C TRP A 180 -8.56 -1.70 -8.11
N PRO A 181 -8.79 -2.88 -7.50
CA PRO A 181 -8.29 -4.13 -8.03
C PRO A 181 -8.91 -4.41 -9.40
N ASP A 182 -8.33 -5.37 -10.11
CA ASP A 182 -8.88 -5.82 -11.39
C ASP A 182 -10.36 -6.26 -11.23
N ILE A 183 -11.14 -6.05 -12.29
CA ILE A 183 -12.59 -6.31 -12.34
C ILE A 183 -12.95 -7.72 -11.83
N SER A 184 -12.12 -8.71 -12.14
CA SER A 184 -12.35 -10.10 -11.67
C SER A 184 -12.36 -10.24 -10.15
N LEU A 185 -11.51 -9.49 -9.45
CA LEU A 185 -11.46 -9.50 -7.99
C LEU A 185 -12.60 -8.68 -7.38
N ASP A 186 -12.96 -7.57 -8.01
CA ASP A 186 -14.07 -6.73 -7.57
C ASP A 186 -15.42 -7.44 -7.70
N GLU A 187 -15.64 -8.21 -8.77
CA GLU A 187 -16.80 -9.08 -8.93
C GLU A 187 -16.93 -10.10 -7.79
N TYR A 188 -15.82 -10.64 -7.33
CA TYR A 188 -15.80 -11.64 -6.25
C TYR A 188 -16.12 -11.06 -4.88
N ILE A 189 -15.67 -9.84 -4.57
CA ILE A 189 -15.80 -9.22 -3.25
C ILE A 189 -16.77 -8.04 -3.20
N ASN A 190 -17.27 -7.58 -4.35
CA ASN A 190 -18.14 -6.39 -4.49
C ASN A 190 -17.61 -5.18 -3.70
N LEU A 191 -16.29 -5.00 -3.70
CA LEU A 191 -15.62 -4.02 -2.87
C LEU A 191 -16.01 -2.60 -3.26
N ARG A 192 -16.06 -2.34 -4.57
CA ARG A 192 -16.39 -1.03 -5.10
C ARG A 192 -17.79 -0.60 -4.67
N GLU A 193 -18.79 -1.44 -4.88
CA GLU A 193 -20.19 -1.17 -4.50
C GLU A 193 -20.33 -0.96 -2.98
N ARG A 194 -19.62 -1.77 -2.18
CA ARG A 194 -19.64 -1.65 -0.71
C ARG A 194 -19.03 -0.33 -0.21
N VAL A 195 -18.02 0.19 -0.89
CA VAL A 195 -17.39 1.47 -0.55
C VAL A 195 -18.28 2.62 -0.99
N GLU A 196 -18.74 2.62 -2.25
CA GLU A 196 -19.58 3.67 -2.82
C GLU A 196 -20.89 3.82 -2.04
N ASN A 197 -21.58 2.72 -1.73
CA ASN A 197 -22.83 2.74 -0.97
C ASN A 197 -22.65 3.30 0.46
N ARG A 198 -21.51 3.12 1.09
CA ARG A 198 -21.26 3.68 2.42
C ARG A 198 -20.84 5.15 2.39
N MET A 199 -20.23 5.61 1.32
CA MET A 199 -19.86 7.02 1.17
C MET A 199 -21.06 7.93 0.86
N VAL A 200 -22.14 7.38 0.32
CA VAL A 200 -23.40 8.12 0.05
C VAL A 200 -24.21 8.36 1.33
N ILE A 201 -23.94 7.62 2.42
CA ILE A 201 -24.71 7.69 3.69
C ILE A 201 -24.08 8.69 4.70
N VAL A 202 -22.93 9.25 4.37
CA VAL A 202 -22.25 10.25 5.19
C VAL A 202 -22.42 11.64 4.61
#